data_96cb96169687c2399fa171e33df656b6
#
_entry.id   96cb96169687c2399fa171e33df656b6
#
_cell.length_a   1.000
_cell.length_b   1.000
_cell.length_c   1.000
_cell.angle_alpha   90.00
_cell.angle_beta   90.00
_cell.angle_gamma   90.00
#
_symmetry.space_group_name_H-M   'P 1'
#
loop_
_entity.id
_entity.type
_entity.pdbx_description
1 polymer ?
#
loop_
_entity_poly.entity_id
_entity_poly.type
_entity_poly.pdbx_seq_one_letter_code
_entity_poly.pdbx_strand_id
1 'polypeptide(L)'
;LNHADPFYILFGLFSRFSPTEIECKCTDSSKCVDSLECWEKSEIANRKLNIRPFFVGLASGEKVKTSIMIFHVTALATVTFDGFAETPAWLQIQNLVWPIIDILNLNNSSVITTLGSLFFPLYFSLIYLLICSWTSKISKGLISTEQVAKTFVFSLVPIALAYNLSHYFSFLIITGQNIIPLISDPFGFGWNILGTKNYIPNFSIVNARFVWILSVFSLVVGHIISVYISHKIASRSISS
;
A
#
# COMPACT_ATOMS: atom_id res chain seq x y z
N LEU A 1 -5.21 -15.94 -15.05
CA LEU A 1 -6.11 -14.84 -14.65
C LEU A 1 -5.83 -14.37 -13.23
N ASN A 2 -5.45 -15.27 -12.30
CA ASN A 2 -5.26 -14.94 -10.88
C ASN A 2 -4.17 -13.86 -10.60
N HIS A 3 -3.20 -13.67 -11.51
CA HIS A 3 -2.15 -12.66 -11.38
C HIS A 3 -2.50 -11.29 -12.01
N ALA A 4 -3.68 -11.15 -12.60
CA ALA A 4 -4.16 -9.89 -13.21
C ALA A 4 -5.23 -9.19 -12.37
N ASP A 5 -5.70 -9.80 -11.28
CA ASP A 5 -6.67 -9.21 -10.37
C ASP A 5 -5.97 -8.37 -9.30
N PRO A 6 -6.22 -7.04 -9.25
CA PRO A 6 -5.63 -6.15 -8.24
C PRO A 6 -5.99 -6.56 -6.81
N PHE A 7 -7.20 -7.06 -6.59
CA PHE A 7 -7.64 -7.51 -5.25
C PHE A 7 -6.89 -8.77 -4.81
N TYR A 8 -6.63 -9.70 -5.72
CA TYR A 8 -5.82 -10.89 -5.43
C TYR A 8 -4.41 -10.48 -4.96
N ILE A 9 -3.78 -9.52 -5.66
CA ILE A 9 -2.46 -9.00 -5.29
C ILE A 9 -2.52 -8.30 -3.93
N LEU A 10 -3.54 -7.46 -3.71
CA LEU A 10 -3.72 -6.72 -2.47
C LEU A 10 -3.95 -7.64 -1.27
N PHE A 11 -4.85 -8.62 -1.39
CA PHE A 11 -5.11 -9.59 -0.32
C PHE A 11 -3.92 -10.53 -0.10
N GLY A 12 -3.20 -10.90 -1.14
CA GLY A 12 -1.93 -11.62 -1.04
C GLY A 12 -0.88 -10.84 -0.25
N LEU A 13 -0.87 -9.50 -0.39
CA LEU A 13 -0.03 -8.63 0.42
C LEU A 13 -0.47 -8.64 1.89
N PHE A 14 -1.78 -8.47 2.16
CA PHE A 14 -2.30 -8.51 3.53
C PHE A 14 -2.04 -9.85 4.23
N SER A 15 -2.09 -10.95 3.51
CA SER A 15 -1.77 -12.27 4.07
C SER A 15 -0.34 -12.35 4.61
N ARG A 16 0.61 -11.56 4.08
CA ARG A 16 1.99 -11.49 4.58
C ARG A 16 2.13 -10.78 5.91
N PHE A 17 1.15 -9.94 6.27
CA PHE A 17 1.06 -9.33 7.62
C PHE A 17 0.49 -10.28 8.65
N SER A 18 -0.32 -11.24 8.21
CA SER A 18 -1.06 -12.12 9.09
C SER A 18 -0.13 -12.87 10.05
N PRO A 19 -0.55 -13.03 11.32
CA PRO A 19 0.10 -13.92 12.26
C PRO A 19 -0.18 -15.39 11.92
N THR A 20 -1.08 -15.67 10.99
CA THR A 20 -1.38 -17.02 10.51
C THR A 20 -0.72 -17.27 9.16
N GLU A 21 -0.08 -18.39 9.01
CA GLU A 21 0.52 -18.87 7.77
C GLU A 21 0.05 -20.29 7.49
N ILE A 22 -0.29 -20.53 6.25
CA ILE A 22 -0.60 -21.88 5.82
C ILE A 22 0.63 -22.45 5.13
N GLU A 23 1.26 -23.39 5.76
CA GLU A 23 2.35 -24.16 5.19
C GLU A 23 1.76 -25.29 4.35
N CYS A 24 2.07 -25.28 3.06
CA CYS A 24 1.70 -26.32 2.13
C CYS A 24 2.94 -27.16 1.80
N LYS A 25 2.87 -28.46 1.96
CA LYS A 25 3.89 -29.38 1.43
C LYS A 25 3.52 -29.73 -0.01
N CYS A 26 4.16 -29.06 -0.95
CA CYS A 26 4.07 -29.49 -2.35
C CYS A 26 4.89 -30.78 -2.51
N THR A 27 4.28 -31.80 -3.10
CA THR A 27 4.97 -33.05 -3.49
C THR A 27 6.06 -32.83 -4.52
N ASP A 28 6.03 -31.68 -5.19
CA ASP A 28 6.96 -31.31 -6.26
C ASP A 28 7.34 -29.81 -6.09
N SER A 29 8.40 -29.53 -5.35
CA SER A 29 8.86 -28.18 -5.01
C SER A 29 9.27 -27.34 -6.23
N SER A 30 9.43 -27.94 -7.41
CA SER A 30 9.75 -27.26 -8.67
C SER A 30 8.55 -26.57 -9.33
N LYS A 31 7.32 -26.87 -8.92
CA LYS A 31 6.08 -26.41 -9.58
C LYS A 31 5.35 -25.27 -8.89
N CYS A 32 5.75 -24.89 -7.68
CA CYS A 32 5.13 -23.79 -6.95
C CYS A 32 6.04 -22.58 -6.95
N VAL A 33 5.62 -21.52 -7.62
CA VAL A 33 6.38 -20.26 -7.71
C VAL A 33 6.15 -19.37 -6.50
N ASP A 34 4.96 -19.48 -5.88
CA ASP A 34 4.61 -18.75 -4.65
C ASP A 34 3.70 -19.58 -3.72
N SER A 35 3.48 -19.07 -2.50
CA SER A 35 2.68 -19.72 -1.47
C SER A 35 1.22 -19.88 -1.86
N LEU A 36 0.67 -19.02 -2.72
CA LEU A 36 -0.72 -19.06 -3.16
C LEU A 36 -0.92 -20.13 -4.25
N GLU A 37 0.04 -20.27 -5.19
CA GLU A 37 0.02 -21.39 -6.14
C GLU A 37 0.15 -22.74 -5.44
N CYS A 38 0.95 -22.79 -4.37
CA CYS A 38 1.07 -23.99 -3.55
C CYS A 38 -0.25 -24.32 -2.83
N TRP A 39 -0.96 -23.28 -2.34
CA TRP A 39 -2.28 -23.44 -1.74
C TRP A 39 -3.31 -24.02 -2.72
N GLU A 40 -3.39 -23.47 -3.93
CA GLU A 40 -4.36 -23.93 -4.93
C GLU A 40 -4.10 -25.39 -5.39
N LYS A 41 -2.83 -25.78 -5.47
CA LYS A 41 -2.42 -27.09 -6.00
C LYS A 41 -2.25 -28.16 -4.93
N SER A 42 -2.18 -27.79 -3.63
CA SER A 42 -1.97 -28.77 -2.57
C SER A 42 -3.27 -29.42 -2.12
N GLU A 43 -3.23 -30.74 -1.85
CA GLU A 43 -4.32 -31.44 -1.18
C GLU A 43 -4.55 -30.85 0.23
N ILE A 44 -5.81 -30.81 0.68
CA ILE A 44 -6.20 -30.26 1.99
C ILE A 44 -5.46 -30.96 3.13
N ALA A 45 -5.20 -32.26 3.01
CA ALA A 45 -4.49 -33.07 4.00
C ALA A 45 -3.04 -32.62 4.25
N ASN A 46 -2.43 -31.92 3.29
CA ASN A 46 -1.04 -31.46 3.34
C ASN A 46 -0.88 -30.00 3.79
N ARG A 47 -1.96 -29.38 4.29
CA ARG A 47 -1.99 -27.99 4.74
C ARG A 47 -1.87 -27.93 6.24
N LYS A 48 -0.89 -27.18 6.76
CA LYS A 48 -0.72 -26.92 8.18
C LYS A 48 -0.87 -25.43 8.44
N LEU A 49 -1.68 -25.09 9.45
CA LEU A 49 -1.80 -23.73 9.95
C LEU A 49 -0.69 -23.51 10.99
N ASN A 50 0.23 -22.60 10.68
CA ASN A 50 1.26 -22.15 11.56
C ASN A 50 0.95 -20.75 12.11
N ILE A 51 1.34 -20.47 13.34
CA ILE A 51 1.29 -19.12 13.92
C ILE A 51 2.70 -18.55 13.87
N ARG A 52 2.83 -17.35 13.29
CA ARG A 52 4.08 -16.60 13.18
C ARG A 52 3.91 -15.18 13.71
N PRO A 53 4.98 -14.47 14.09
CA PRO A 53 4.89 -13.05 14.42
C PRO A 53 4.36 -12.24 13.25
N PHE A 54 3.64 -11.14 13.54
CA PHE A 54 3.19 -10.19 12.54
C PHE A 54 4.36 -9.71 11.65
N PHE A 55 4.10 -9.42 10.38
CA PHE A 55 5.03 -8.87 9.39
C PHE A 55 6.16 -9.81 8.92
N VAL A 56 6.35 -10.97 9.54
CA VAL A 56 7.46 -11.88 9.16
C VAL A 56 7.33 -12.37 7.72
N GLY A 57 6.13 -12.52 7.21
CA GLY A 57 5.90 -12.90 5.81
C GLY A 57 6.40 -11.88 4.78
N LEU A 58 6.57 -10.61 5.15
CA LEU A 58 7.19 -9.60 4.27
C LEU A 58 8.70 -9.80 4.11
N ALA A 59 9.33 -10.50 5.04
CA ALA A 59 10.76 -10.81 5.02
C ALA A 59 11.05 -12.24 4.52
N SER A 60 10.09 -12.90 3.85
CA SER A 60 10.22 -14.31 3.41
C SER A 60 11.31 -14.52 2.36
N GLY A 61 11.74 -13.47 1.66
CA GLY A 61 12.77 -13.56 0.62
C GLY A 61 12.26 -14.19 -0.69
N GLU A 62 10.94 -14.31 -0.86
CA GLU A 62 10.36 -14.81 -2.11
C GLU A 62 10.74 -13.92 -3.31
N LYS A 63 10.94 -14.54 -4.46
CA LYS A 63 11.23 -13.82 -5.70
C LYS A 63 10.02 -13.03 -6.16
N VAL A 64 10.12 -11.70 -6.08
CA VAL A 64 9.05 -10.78 -6.46
C VAL A 64 9.05 -10.58 -7.98
N LYS A 65 7.89 -10.71 -8.61
CA LYS A 65 7.71 -10.36 -10.04
C LYS A 65 7.80 -8.83 -10.21
N THR A 66 8.32 -8.37 -11.34
CA THR A 66 8.45 -6.93 -11.64
C THR A 66 7.10 -6.20 -11.58
N SER A 67 6.02 -6.84 -12.03
CA SER A 67 4.66 -6.28 -11.95
C SER A 67 4.19 -6.04 -10.52
N ILE A 68 4.50 -6.94 -9.60
CA ILE A 68 4.19 -6.81 -8.18
C ILE A 68 5.00 -5.65 -7.57
N MET A 69 6.28 -5.54 -7.91
CA MET A 69 7.13 -4.42 -7.49
C MET A 69 6.56 -3.07 -7.96
N ILE A 70 6.22 -2.96 -9.24
CA ILE A 70 5.62 -1.75 -9.81
C ILE A 70 4.32 -1.41 -9.09
N PHE A 71 3.45 -2.39 -8.87
CA PHE A 71 2.18 -2.20 -8.15
C PHE A 71 2.40 -1.60 -6.75
N HIS A 72 3.34 -2.15 -5.96
CA HIS A 72 3.60 -1.67 -4.61
C HIS A 72 4.19 -0.25 -4.58
N VAL A 73 5.14 0.03 -5.47
CA VAL A 73 5.76 1.35 -5.58
C VAL A 73 4.73 2.38 -6.03
N THR A 74 3.88 2.04 -7.00
CA THR A 74 2.79 2.92 -7.47
C THR A 74 1.75 3.15 -6.37
N ALA A 75 1.31 2.10 -5.68
CA ALA A 75 0.34 2.22 -4.59
C ALA A 75 0.86 3.13 -3.46
N LEU A 76 2.13 2.97 -3.06
CA LEU A 76 2.74 3.86 -2.06
C LEU A 76 2.83 5.30 -2.58
N ALA A 77 3.24 5.48 -3.83
CA ALA A 77 3.35 6.81 -4.44
C ALA A 77 2.01 7.52 -4.53
N THR A 78 0.93 6.81 -4.90
CA THR A 78 -0.41 7.38 -4.98
C THR A 78 -0.90 7.88 -3.63
N VAL A 79 -0.79 7.07 -2.58
CA VAL A 79 -1.17 7.50 -1.21
C VAL A 79 -0.31 8.66 -0.72
N THR A 80 0.98 8.66 -1.07
CA THR A 80 1.88 9.77 -0.73
C THR A 80 1.47 11.06 -1.49
N PHE A 81 1.05 10.93 -2.75
CA PHE A 81 0.54 12.07 -3.52
C PHE A 81 -0.76 12.63 -2.94
N ASP A 82 -1.70 11.79 -2.51
CA ASP A 82 -2.94 12.23 -1.87
C ASP A 82 -2.63 13.11 -0.65
N GLY A 83 -1.72 12.68 0.23
CA GLY A 83 -1.29 13.51 1.36
C GLY A 83 -0.53 14.76 0.94
N PHE A 84 0.30 14.70 -0.11
CA PHE A 84 1.05 15.84 -0.63
C PHE A 84 0.12 16.87 -1.27
N ALA A 85 -0.92 16.44 -1.95
CA ALA A 85 -1.90 17.31 -2.62
C ALA A 85 -2.67 18.23 -1.65
N GLU A 86 -2.73 17.86 -0.36
CA GLU A 86 -3.36 18.67 0.70
C GLU A 86 -2.38 19.71 1.30
N THR A 87 -1.13 19.76 0.83
CA THR A 87 -0.11 20.66 1.41
C THR A 87 -0.02 22.02 0.70
N PRO A 88 0.42 23.07 1.41
CA PRO A 88 0.73 24.37 0.79
C PRO A 88 1.79 24.28 -0.32
N ALA A 89 2.70 23.31 -0.26
CA ALA A 89 3.70 23.07 -1.29
C ALA A 89 3.09 22.69 -2.63
N TRP A 90 2.03 21.85 -2.61
CA TRP A 90 1.28 21.51 -3.82
C TRP A 90 0.59 22.75 -4.42
N LEU A 91 0.00 23.62 -3.60
CA LEU A 91 -0.58 24.88 -4.07
C LEU A 91 0.45 25.78 -4.77
N GLN A 92 1.68 25.83 -4.26
CA GLN A 92 2.76 26.57 -4.94
C GLN A 92 3.10 25.99 -6.30
N ILE A 93 3.14 24.65 -6.42
CA ILE A 93 3.36 23.96 -7.71
C ILE A 93 2.20 24.26 -8.67
N GLN A 94 0.95 24.19 -8.19
CA GLN A 94 -0.22 24.54 -9.00
C GLN A 94 -0.11 25.97 -9.53
N ASN A 95 0.23 26.95 -8.69
CA ASN A 95 0.40 28.33 -9.11
C ASN A 95 1.51 28.52 -10.15
N LEU A 96 2.59 27.73 -10.06
CA LEU A 96 3.70 27.78 -11.01
C LEU A 96 3.29 27.19 -12.38
N VAL A 97 2.47 26.13 -12.37
CA VAL A 97 2.04 25.42 -13.59
C VAL A 97 0.82 26.10 -14.25
N TRP A 98 0.02 26.83 -13.46
CA TRP A 98 -1.22 27.47 -13.93
C TRP A 98 -1.07 28.30 -15.19
N PRO A 99 -0.06 29.19 -15.37
CA PRO A 99 0.08 29.98 -16.60
C PRO A 99 0.25 29.13 -17.86
N ILE A 100 0.87 27.96 -17.73
CA ILE A 100 1.06 27.02 -18.86
C ILE A 100 -0.28 26.39 -19.25
N ILE A 101 -1.05 25.99 -18.25
CA ILE A 101 -2.39 25.39 -18.42
C ILE A 101 -3.37 26.40 -19.02
N ASP A 102 -3.25 27.67 -18.62
CA ASP A 102 -4.06 28.78 -19.14
C ASP A 102 -3.80 29.03 -20.65
N ILE A 103 -2.54 29.03 -21.06
CA ILE A 103 -2.13 29.15 -22.48
C ILE A 103 -2.73 28.00 -23.33
N LEU A 104 -2.88 26.81 -22.74
CA LEU A 104 -3.43 25.63 -23.40
C LEU A 104 -4.99 25.62 -23.40
N ASN A 105 -5.65 26.63 -22.83
CA ASN A 105 -7.11 26.70 -22.63
C ASN A 105 -7.68 25.50 -21.81
N LEU A 106 -6.88 24.90 -20.95
CA LEU A 106 -7.26 23.79 -20.09
C LEU A 106 -7.58 24.26 -18.66
N ASN A 107 -8.31 25.37 -18.51
CA ASN A 107 -8.56 26.11 -17.26
C ASN A 107 -9.40 25.33 -16.24
N ASN A 108 -8.91 24.16 -15.84
CA ASN A 108 -9.52 23.32 -14.81
C ASN A 108 -8.46 22.81 -13.84
N SER A 109 -8.62 23.10 -12.54
CA SER A 109 -7.73 22.64 -11.49
C SER A 109 -7.60 21.11 -11.46
N SER A 110 -8.65 20.40 -11.87
CA SER A 110 -8.62 18.94 -11.99
C SER A 110 -7.56 18.44 -12.98
N VAL A 111 -7.25 19.21 -14.03
CA VAL A 111 -6.19 18.85 -14.99
C VAL A 111 -4.84 18.81 -14.30
N ILE A 112 -4.51 19.80 -13.47
CA ILE A 112 -3.22 19.85 -12.76
C ILE A 112 -3.12 18.71 -11.78
N THR A 113 -4.19 18.45 -11.01
CA THR A 113 -4.21 17.33 -10.07
C THR A 113 -4.10 15.97 -10.79
N THR A 114 -4.77 15.80 -11.94
CA THR A 114 -4.65 14.58 -12.74
C THR A 114 -3.23 14.40 -13.27
N LEU A 115 -2.61 15.45 -13.80
CA LEU A 115 -1.21 15.39 -14.21
C LEU A 115 -0.30 15.05 -13.03
N GLY A 116 -0.51 15.69 -11.88
CA GLY A 116 0.22 15.38 -10.66
C GLY A 116 0.11 13.90 -10.26
N SER A 117 -1.10 13.35 -10.27
CA SER A 117 -1.34 11.94 -9.92
C SER A 117 -0.70 10.94 -10.90
N LEU A 118 -0.44 11.34 -12.14
CA LEU A 118 0.26 10.53 -13.13
C LEU A 118 1.79 10.68 -13.01
N PHE A 119 2.29 11.92 -12.85
CA PHE A 119 3.73 12.18 -12.78
C PHE A 119 4.35 11.78 -11.45
N PHE A 120 3.63 11.90 -10.36
CA PHE A 120 4.16 11.62 -9.03
C PHE A 120 4.60 10.16 -8.85
N PRO A 121 3.84 9.13 -9.26
CA PRO A 121 4.30 7.75 -9.23
C PRO A 121 5.55 7.48 -10.08
N LEU A 122 5.68 8.15 -11.24
CA LEU A 122 6.87 8.05 -12.08
C LEU A 122 8.10 8.65 -11.38
N TYR A 123 7.95 9.84 -10.79
CA TYR A 123 8.99 10.51 -10.02
C TYR A 123 9.41 9.67 -8.81
N PHE A 124 8.45 9.15 -8.05
CA PHE A 124 8.69 8.29 -6.89
C PHE A 124 9.41 6.99 -7.29
N SER A 125 8.99 6.36 -8.38
CA SER A 125 9.63 5.16 -8.93
C SER A 125 11.08 5.43 -9.35
N LEU A 126 11.34 6.60 -9.95
CA LEU A 126 12.68 7.02 -10.32
C LEU A 126 13.58 7.14 -9.08
N ILE A 127 13.12 7.82 -8.03
CA ILE A 127 13.87 7.96 -6.76
C ILE A 127 14.14 6.57 -6.17
N TYR A 128 13.14 5.72 -6.12
CA TYR A 128 13.29 4.35 -5.61
C TYR A 128 14.37 3.58 -6.36
N LEU A 129 14.34 3.60 -7.70
CA LEU A 129 15.34 2.92 -8.53
C LEU A 129 16.73 3.54 -8.42
N LEU A 130 16.84 4.87 -8.23
CA LEU A 130 18.12 5.53 -7.97
C LEU A 130 18.74 5.05 -6.66
N ILE A 131 17.94 4.94 -5.60
CA ILE A 131 18.40 4.42 -4.29
C ILE A 131 18.82 2.95 -4.44
N CYS A 132 18.03 2.12 -5.14
CA CYS A 132 18.40 0.74 -5.42
C CYS A 132 19.68 0.61 -6.23
N SER A 133 19.89 1.47 -7.23
CA SER A 133 21.10 1.53 -8.04
C SER A 133 22.32 1.90 -7.19
N TRP A 134 22.16 2.86 -6.30
CA TRP A 134 23.22 3.27 -5.37
C TRP A 134 23.58 2.13 -4.42
N THR A 135 22.58 1.46 -3.85
CA THR A 135 22.79 0.28 -3.00
C THR A 135 23.52 -0.85 -3.75
N SER A 136 23.15 -1.11 -5.01
CA SER A 136 23.83 -2.08 -5.87
C SER A 136 25.32 -1.72 -6.08
N LYS A 137 25.63 -0.44 -6.31
CA LYS A 137 27.02 0.03 -6.47
C LYS A 137 27.83 -0.12 -5.18
N ILE A 138 27.25 0.20 -4.02
CA ILE A 138 27.91 0.05 -2.71
C ILE A 138 28.22 -1.42 -2.43
N SER A 139 27.35 -2.34 -2.85
CA SER A 139 27.58 -3.79 -2.73
C SER A 139 28.61 -4.33 -3.76
N LYS A 140 29.40 -3.44 -4.40
CA LYS A 140 30.39 -3.78 -5.42
C LYS A 140 29.83 -4.58 -6.60
N GLY A 141 28.55 -4.40 -6.92
CA GLY A 141 27.88 -5.08 -8.03
C GLY A 141 27.57 -6.56 -7.78
N LEU A 142 27.71 -7.05 -6.56
CA LEU A 142 27.34 -8.44 -6.20
C LEU A 142 25.86 -8.71 -6.44
N ILE A 143 25.01 -7.68 -6.32
CA ILE A 143 23.56 -7.78 -6.51
C ILE A 143 23.16 -6.72 -7.55
N SER A 144 22.41 -7.10 -8.58
CA SER A 144 21.94 -6.16 -9.60
C SER A 144 20.91 -5.19 -9.04
N THR A 145 20.78 -4.00 -9.64
CA THR A 145 19.77 -2.99 -9.24
C THR A 145 18.35 -3.56 -9.23
N GLU A 146 18.03 -4.38 -10.23
CA GLU A 146 16.72 -5.02 -10.32
C GLU A 146 16.49 -6.00 -9.15
N GLN A 147 17.47 -6.78 -8.79
CA GLN A 147 17.40 -7.68 -7.65
C GLN A 147 17.23 -6.92 -6.35
N VAL A 148 17.99 -5.83 -6.14
CA VAL A 148 17.82 -4.96 -4.97
C VAL A 148 16.39 -4.43 -4.90
N ALA A 149 15.88 -3.87 -6.01
CA ALA A 149 14.53 -3.32 -6.06
C ALA A 149 13.47 -4.36 -5.74
N LYS A 150 13.54 -5.54 -6.32
CA LYS A 150 12.60 -6.64 -6.07
C LYS A 150 12.68 -7.19 -4.65
N THR A 151 13.86 -7.21 -4.08
CA THR A 151 14.10 -7.76 -2.73
C THR A 151 13.58 -6.83 -1.64
N PHE A 152 13.78 -5.52 -1.80
CA PHE A 152 13.43 -4.55 -0.77
C PHE A 152 12.02 -3.96 -0.89
N VAL A 153 11.28 -4.21 -1.98
CA VAL A 153 9.97 -3.61 -2.18
C VAL A 153 8.98 -3.91 -1.05
N PHE A 154 9.00 -5.11 -0.49
CA PHE A 154 8.10 -5.47 0.61
C PHE A 154 8.42 -4.75 1.92
N SER A 155 9.62 -4.21 2.08
CA SER A 155 9.93 -3.37 3.24
C SER A 155 9.19 -2.03 3.22
N LEU A 156 8.73 -1.56 2.05
CA LEU A 156 7.95 -0.33 1.92
C LEU A 156 6.49 -0.50 2.35
N VAL A 157 6.00 -1.73 2.43
CA VAL A 157 4.60 -2.03 2.71
C VAL A 157 4.12 -1.50 4.08
N PRO A 158 4.87 -1.63 5.19
CA PRO A 158 4.46 -1.04 6.47
C PRO A 158 4.31 0.49 6.41
N ILE A 159 5.15 1.16 5.63
CA ILE A 159 5.05 2.61 5.42
C ILE A 159 3.76 2.93 4.65
N ALA A 160 3.47 2.19 3.57
CA ALA A 160 2.25 2.39 2.80
C ALA A 160 0.99 2.22 3.65
N LEU A 161 0.93 1.21 4.51
CA LEU A 161 -0.18 0.99 5.44
C LEU A 161 -0.29 2.10 6.49
N ALA A 162 0.84 2.54 7.05
CA ALA A 162 0.86 3.63 8.01
C ALA A 162 0.34 4.94 7.40
N TYR A 163 0.72 5.22 6.13
CA TYR A 163 0.19 6.35 5.37
C TYR A 163 -1.31 6.25 5.13
N ASN A 164 -1.80 5.09 4.67
CA ASN A 164 -3.23 4.86 4.49
C ASN A 164 -4.00 5.07 5.79
N LEU A 165 -3.51 4.51 6.90
CA LEU A 165 -4.15 4.68 8.20
C LEU A 165 -4.16 6.15 8.62
N SER A 166 -3.05 6.85 8.48
CA SER A 166 -2.92 8.26 8.86
C SER A 166 -3.82 9.17 8.04
N HIS A 167 -3.91 8.93 6.73
CA HIS A 167 -4.64 9.80 5.80
C HIS A 167 -6.15 9.52 5.82
N TYR A 168 -6.57 8.27 5.83
CA TYR A 168 -7.98 7.91 5.70
C TYR A 168 -8.70 7.64 7.01
N PHE A 169 -8.03 7.63 8.16
CA PHE A 169 -8.65 7.29 9.44
C PHE A 169 -9.84 8.18 9.79
N SER A 170 -9.66 9.51 9.75
CA SER A 170 -10.73 10.45 10.05
C SER A 170 -11.85 10.38 9.01
N PHE A 171 -11.52 10.25 7.74
CA PHE A 171 -12.48 10.07 6.67
C PHE A 171 -13.33 8.81 6.89
N LEU A 172 -12.71 7.67 7.20
CA LEU A 172 -13.44 6.41 7.43
C LEU A 172 -14.38 6.51 8.64
N ILE A 173 -13.96 7.12 9.73
CA ILE A 173 -14.79 7.24 10.93
C ILE A 173 -15.91 8.26 10.75
N ILE A 174 -15.66 9.37 10.08
CA ILE A 174 -16.67 10.42 9.90
C ILE A 174 -17.60 10.05 8.75
N THR A 175 -17.05 9.84 7.57
CA THR A 175 -17.85 9.59 6.35
C THR A 175 -18.40 8.17 6.31
N GLY A 176 -17.74 7.21 6.95
CA GLY A 176 -18.23 5.83 7.11
C GLY A 176 -19.57 5.75 7.86
N GLN A 177 -19.90 6.75 8.70
CA GLN A 177 -21.23 6.81 9.34
C GLN A 177 -22.37 6.94 8.34
N ASN A 178 -22.13 7.43 7.12
CA ASN A 178 -23.14 7.49 6.07
C ASN A 178 -23.62 6.10 5.62
N ILE A 179 -22.91 5.03 5.97
CA ILE A 179 -23.38 3.66 5.76
C ILE A 179 -24.67 3.39 6.57
N ILE A 180 -24.85 4.02 7.73
CA ILE A 180 -25.99 3.79 8.61
C ILE A 180 -27.33 4.12 7.93
N PRO A 181 -27.55 5.34 7.38
CA PRO A 181 -28.76 5.63 6.62
C PRO A 181 -28.82 4.83 5.29
N LEU A 182 -27.66 4.55 4.64
CA LEU A 182 -27.62 3.80 3.38
C LEU A 182 -28.10 2.35 3.55
N ILE A 183 -27.78 1.67 4.65
CA ILE A 183 -28.30 0.33 4.96
C ILE A 183 -29.83 0.36 5.16
N SER A 184 -30.36 1.48 5.66
CA SER A 184 -31.81 1.65 5.84
C SER A 184 -32.56 1.88 4.53
N ASP A 185 -31.89 2.44 3.52
CA ASP A 185 -32.42 2.70 2.17
C ASP A 185 -31.38 2.44 1.10
N PRO A 186 -30.98 1.18 0.85
CA PRO A 186 -29.85 0.85 -0.02
C PRO A 186 -30.09 1.18 -1.51
N PHE A 187 -31.37 1.34 -1.91
CA PHE A 187 -31.76 1.61 -3.29
C PHE A 187 -32.27 3.04 -3.54
N GLY A 188 -32.34 3.88 -2.48
CA GLY A 188 -32.82 5.26 -2.61
C GLY A 188 -34.35 5.37 -2.85
N PHE A 189 -35.12 4.33 -2.51
CA PHE A 189 -36.58 4.32 -2.68
C PHE A 189 -37.36 5.05 -1.56
N GLY A 190 -36.66 5.64 -0.61
CA GLY A 190 -37.25 6.29 0.52
C GLY A 190 -37.62 5.36 1.67
N TRP A 191 -37.08 4.13 1.65
CA TRP A 191 -37.29 3.16 2.73
C TRP A 191 -36.64 3.61 4.04
N ASN A 192 -37.19 3.10 5.15
CA ASN A 192 -36.64 3.32 6.47
C ASN A 192 -36.61 2.01 7.25
N ILE A 193 -35.91 1.00 6.74
CA ILE A 193 -35.97 -0.38 7.24
C ILE A 193 -35.48 -0.47 8.69
N LEU A 194 -34.45 0.29 9.05
CA LEU A 194 -33.84 0.29 10.38
C LEU A 194 -34.18 1.54 11.22
N GLY A 195 -35.05 2.42 10.74
CA GLY A 195 -35.36 3.68 11.42
C GLY A 195 -34.25 4.73 11.37
N THR A 196 -33.19 4.52 10.59
CA THR A 196 -31.96 5.34 10.55
C THR A 196 -31.86 6.28 9.35
N LYS A 197 -32.94 6.44 8.57
CA LYS A 197 -32.97 7.28 7.37
C LYS A 197 -32.49 8.71 7.61
N ASN A 198 -32.82 9.29 8.77
CA ASN A 198 -32.50 10.66 9.14
C ASN A 198 -31.24 10.76 10.01
N TYR A 199 -30.41 9.73 10.04
CA TYR A 199 -29.17 9.76 10.78
C TYR A 199 -28.19 10.80 10.18
N ILE A 200 -27.71 11.69 11.04
CA ILE A 200 -26.72 12.71 10.67
C ILE A 200 -25.37 12.29 11.27
N PRO A 201 -24.30 12.22 10.45
CA PRO A 201 -22.97 11.88 10.96
C PRO A 201 -22.52 12.82 12.08
N ASN A 202 -21.99 12.25 13.14
CA ASN A 202 -21.44 13.00 14.25
C ASN A 202 -19.95 13.29 13.99
N PHE A 203 -19.63 14.53 13.68
CA PHE A 203 -18.27 15.00 13.44
C PHE A 203 -17.43 15.10 14.72
N SER A 204 -18.07 15.11 15.90
CA SER A 204 -17.38 15.23 17.19
C SER A 204 -16.87 13.90 17.75
N ILE A 205 -17.14 12.77 17.07
CA ILE A 205 -16.69 11.43 17.51
C ILE A 205 -15.16 11.37 17.59
N VAL A 206 -14.46 12.08 16.72
CA VAL A 206 -13.01 12.05 16.65
C VAL A 206 -12.42 13.44 16.86
N ASN A 207 -11.61 13.58 17.91
CA ASN A 207 -10.89 14.82 18.20
C ASN A 207 -9.71 14.96 17.25
N ALA A 208 -9.53 16.15 16.64
CA ALA A 208 -8.43 16.47 15.74
C ALA A 208 -7.04 16.18 16.36
N ARG A 209 -6.87 16.43 17.66
CA ARG A 209 -5.62 16.11 18.39
C ARG A 209 -5.37 14.60 18.43
N PHE A 210 -6.40 13.80 18.63
CA PHE A 210 -6.27 12.33 18.61
C PHE A 210 -5.87 11.83 17.23
N VAL A 211 -6.51 12.34 16.15
CA VAL A 211 -6.16 12.00 14.77
C VAL A 211 -4.70 12.34 14.48
N TRP A 212 -4.25 13.53 14.87
CA TRP A 212 -2.88 13.96 14.68
C TRP A 212 -1.88 13.04 15.40
N ILE A 213 -2.13 12.72 16.68
CA ILE A 213 -1.27 11.81 17.44
C ILE A 213 -1.23 10.42 16.81
N LEU A 214 -2.40 9.88 16.42
CA LEU A 214 -2.51 8.59 15.77
C LEU A 214 -1.72 8.56 14.45
N SER A 215 -1.84 9.61 13.64
CA SER A 215 -1.13 9.74 12.37
C SER A 215 0.38 9.72 12.57
N VAL A 216 0.90 10.55 13.46
CA VAL A 216 2.34 10.61 13.76
C VAL A 216 2.83 9.26 14.29
N PHE A 217 2.11 8.68 15.25
CA PHE A 217 2.45 7.39 15.82
C PHE A 217 2.47 6.28 14.76
N SER A 218 1.45 6.21 13.91
CA SER A 218 1.35 5.21 12.84
C SER A 218 2.52 5.34 11.85
N LEU A 219 2.86 6.55 11.44
CA LEU A 219 3.98 6.80 10.53
C LEU A 219 5.31 6.37 11.15
N VAL A 220 5.57 6.73 12.41
CA VAL A 220 6.81 6.34 13.11
C VAL A 220 6.90 4.82 13.23
N VAL A 221 5.83 4.15 13.66
CA VAL A 221 5.79 2.69 13.78
C VAL A 221 5.98 2.02 12.41
N GLY A 222 5.31 2.51 11.36
CA GLY A 222 5.48 2.00 10.00
C GLY A 222 6.93 2.08 9.51
N HIS A 223 7.63 3.18 9.77
CA HIS A 223 9.04 3.33 9.43
C HIS A 223 9.95 2.40 10.23
N ILE A 224 9.72 2.25 11.55
CA ILE A 224 10.50 1.33 12.39
C ILE A 224 10.36 -0.11 11.88
N ILE A 225 9.14 -0.54 11.57
CA ILE A 225 8.89 -1.88 11.02
C ILE A 225 9.56 -2.05 9.65
N SER A 226 9.48 -1.04 8.79
CA SER A 226 10.14 -1.04 7.47
C SER A 226 11.64 -1.22 7.58
N VAL A 227 12.30 -0.45 8.45
CA VAL A 227 13.75 -0.55 8.69
C VAL A 227 14.11 -1.93 9.24
N TYR A 228 13.33 -2.45 10.19
CA TYR A 228 13.55 -3.81 10.73
C TYR A 228 13.46 -4.88 9.63
N ILE A 229 12.44 -4.83 8.77
CA ILE A 229 12.27 -5.75 7.65
C ILE A 229 13.43 -5.62 6.66
N SER A 230 13.81 -4.40 6.28
CA SER A 230 14.94 -4.14 5.39
C SER A 230 16.24 -4.72 5.93
N HIS A 231 16.50 -4.53 7.22
CA HIS A 231 17.69 -5.10 7.87
C HIS A 231 17.67 -6.64 7.86
N LYS A 232 16.53 -7.25 8.15
CA LYS A 232 16.37 -8.71 8.13
C LYS A 232 16.55 -9.30 6.73
N ILE A 233 16.03 -8.61 5.69
CA ILE A 233 16.24 -8.99 4.28
C ILE A 233 17.72 -8.88 3.91
N ALA A 234 18.38 -7.76 4.22
CA ALA A 234 19.78 -7.53 3.93
C ALA A 234 20.68 -8.60 4.58
N SER A 235 20.46 -8.91 5.84
CA SER A 235 21.23 -9.92 6.57
C SER A 235 21.13 -11.32 5.93
N ARG A 236 19.95 -11.69 5.41
CA ARG A 236 19.75 -12.95 4.70
C ARG A 236 20.44 -12.98 3.33
N SER A 237 20.39 -11.86 2.60
CA SER A 237 20.99 -11.76 1.26
C SER A 237 22.52 -11.77 1.27
N ILE A 238 23.14 -11.46 2.40
CA ILE A 238 24.62 -11.49 2.57
C ILE A 238 25.09 -12.88 3.04
N SER A 239 24.22 -13.64 3.73
CA SER A 239 24.57 -14.96 4.27
C SER A 239 24.31 -16.14 3.31
N SER A 240 23.70 -15.88 2.15
CA SER A 240 23.44 -16.84 1.07
C SER A 240 24.44 -16.65 -0.06
#